data_fee45580fec562ea6e0bffbbf292a8cd
#
_entry.id   fee45580fec562ea6e0bffbbf292a8cd
#
_cell.length_a   1.000
_cell.length_b   1.000
_cell.length_c   1.000
_cell.angle_alpha   90.00
_cell.angle_beta   90.00
_cell.angle_gamma   90.00
#
_symmetry.space_group_name_H-M   'P 1'
#
loop_
_entity.id
_entity.type
_entity.pdbx_description
1 polymer ?
#
loop_
_entity_poly.entity_id
_entity_poly.type
_entity_poly.pdbx_seq_one_letter_code
_entity_poly.pdbx_strand_id
1 'polypeptide(L)'
;MRLFKKAKETMETQENRPVMQHDLPKNYNGAYKLLGKNVKTPIEPAAGTNTLVLGPPASGKTFSYVYSNLKKANDHSNFLIYTVKADSKQYKKMLPYHTVIEIDISKRQLDYISLITNTDEAARFFDILYKASVSAIGDNWGGDMPYTLEDEKELFVRAVQYSFETGGCSYEQILKEITDVAEQDDRFTEAVVTGLQTLLYQVKPADQTKCYITDIIDFLRTAKNTAIILFGTCYLYADLYVAIFLDQFVNQYKKQCFINPEIPNIVRLIIDEAPTCYCDFHLLTVVTGRIRISVDFIYQDVSQIKRMYPDVWGEIEQYGITRYFQNIICFGVPLYETVKFIKDTAELPADFDFHLLSRKQELLFGPETDYKWAVIDKPEACGE
;
A
#
# COMPACT_ATOMS: atom_id res chain seq x y z
N MET A 1 -22.63 -36.73 -15.70
CA MET A 1 -22.74 -36.18 -17.07
C MET A 1 -23.70 -34.99 -17.20
N ARG A 2 -24.91 -34.99 -16.61
CA ARG A 2 -25.84 -33.83 -16.63
C ARG A 2 -25.31 -32.59 -15.91
N LEU A 3 -24.63 -32.75 -14.79
CA LEU A 3 -24.02 -31.62 -14.03
C LEU A 3 -22.93 -30.89 -14.83
N PHE A 4 -22.08 -31.62 -15.54
CA PHE A 4 -21.04 -31.01 -16.37
C PHE A 4 -21.60 -30.29 -17.62
N LYS A 5 -22.72 -30.76 -18.15
CA LYS A 5 -23.40 -30.10 -19.26
C LYS A 5 -24.06 -28.79 -18.82
N LYS A 6 -24.67 -28.76 -17.64
CA LYS A 6 -25.27 -27.55 -17.05
C LYS A 6 -24.21 -26.51 -16.68
N ALA A 7 -23.05 -26.95 -16.11
CA ALA A 7 -21.92 -26.08 -15.84
C ALA A 7 -21.33 -25.46 -17.13
N LYS A 8 -21.26 -26.23 -18.21
CA LYS A 8 -20.75 -25.75 -19.49
C LYS A 8 -21.72 -24.75 -20.15
N GLU A 9 -23.03 -24.98 -20.07
CA GLU A 9 -24.05 -24.03 -20.54
C GLU A 9 -24.07 -22.74 -19.71
N THR A 10 -23.78 -22.81 -18.39
CA THR A 10 -23.65 -21.62 -17.53
C THR A 10 -22.36 -20.84 -17.83
N MET A 11 -21.26 -21.53 -18.17
CA MET A 11 -20.04 -20.87 -18.63
C MET A 11 -20.24 -20.20 -20.00
N GLU A 12 -20.89 -20.87 -20.95
CA GLU A 12 -21.17 -20.28 -22.28
C GLU A 12 -22.10 -19.06 -22.19
N THR A 13 -23.04 -19.02 -21.25
CA THR A 13 -23.88 -17.84 -20.99
C THR A 13 -23.14 -16.70 -20.26
N GLN A 14 -22.07 -17.01 -19.52
CA GLN A 14 -21.20 -15.99 -18.89
C GLN A 14 -20.14 -15.46 -19.86
N GLU A 15 -19.61 -16.29 -20.77
CA GLU A 15 -18.68 -15.86 -21.83
C GLU A 15 -19.32 -14.84 -22.80
N ASN A 16 -20.63 -14.83 -22.94
CA ASN A 16 -21.38 -13.92 -23.81
C ASN A 16 -21.86 -12.63 -23.12
N ARG A 17 -21.51 -12.37 -21.85
CA ARG A 17 -21.71 -11.02 -21.31
C ARG A 17 -20.65 -10.12 -21.95
N PRO A 18 -21.05 -9.05 -22.65
CA PRO A 18 -20.09 -8.15 -23.24
C PRO A 18 -19.27 -7.51 -22.13
N VAL A 19 -18.02 -7.95 -21.98
CA VAL A 19 -17.01 -7.14 -21.34
C VAL A 19 -16.91 -5.94 -22.27
N MET A 20 -17.39 -4.78 -21.85
CA MET A 20 -17.17 -3.55 -22.59
C MET A 20 -15.65 -3.38 -22.67
N GLN A 21 -15.09 -3.71 -23.83
CA GLN A 21 -13.72 -3.40 -24.16
C GLN A 21 -13.68 -1.87 -24.35
N HIS A 22 -13.44 -1.14 -23.29
CA HIS A 22 -12.96 0.21 -23.41
C HIS A 22 -11.52 0.13 -23.87
N ASP A 23 -11.35 -0.09 -25.17
CA ASP A 23 -10.08 0.19 -25.80
C ASP A 23 -9.77 1.66 -25.53
N LEU A 24 -8.68 1.92 -24.83
CA LEU A 24 -8.16 3.27 -24.73
C LEU A 24 -8.13 3.87 -26.15
N PRO A 25 -8.46 5.14 -26.32
CA PRO A 25 -8.38 5.78 -27.62
C PRO A 25 -7.06 5.40 -28.28
N LYS A 26 -7.07 5.06 -29.56
CA LYS A 26 -5.86 4.60 -30.30
C LYS A 26 -4.65 5.52 -30.14
N ASN A 27 -4.89 6.78 -29.76
CA ASN A 27 -3.87 7.81 -29.52
C ASN A 27 -3.71 8.15 -28.04
N TYR A 28 -4.16 7.29 -27.11
CA TYR A 28 -3.95 7.54 -25.68
C TYR A 28 -2.49 7.37 -25.33
N ASN A 29 -1.81 8.48 -25.03
CA ASN A 29 -0.40 8.53 -24.65
C ASN A 29 -0.21 8.67 -23.13
N GLY A 30 -1.25 8.52 -22.32
CA GLY A 30 -1.19 8.62 -20.88
C GLY A 30 -0.82 7.28 -20.19
N ALA A 31 -0.55 7.34 -18.88
CA ALA A 31 -0.35 6.16 -18.06
C ALA A 31 -1.65 5.34 -17.93
N TYR A 32 -1.55 4.03 -17.89
CA TYR A 32 -2.67 3.13 -17.70
C TYR A 32 -2.31 1.92 -16.82
N LYS A 33 -3.33 1.28 -16.25
CA LYS A 33 -3.24 -0.03 -15.61
C LYS A 33 -3.82 -1.11 -16.51
N LEU A 34 -3.20 -2.27 -16.47
CA LEU A 34 -3.73 -3.48 -17.09
C LEU A 34 -4.53 -4.24 -16.03
N LEU A 35 -5.85 -4.29 -16.18
CA LEU A 35 -6.75 -4.99 -15.27
C LEU A 35 -6.96 -6.45 -15.70
N GLY A 36 -6.94 -6.73 -17.00
CA GLY A 36 -7.07 -8.04 -17.62
C GLY A 36 -6.32 -8.11 -18.94
N LYS A 37 -6.41 -9.22 -19.69
CA LYS A 37 -5.68 -9.44 -20.94
C LYS A 37 -5.86 -8.30 -21.94
N ASN A 38 -7.09 -7.81 -22.08
CA ASN A 38 -7.47 -6.73 -23.00
C ASN A 38 -8.19 -5.58 -22.29
N VAL A 39 -8.19 -5.57 -20.97
CA VAL A 39 -8.88 -4.54 -20.18
C VAL A 39 -7.84 -3.60 -19.59
N LYS A 40 -7.89 -2.34 -20.01
CA LYS A 40 -7.00 -1.28 -19.58
C LYS A 40 -7.82 -0.14 -19.00
N THR A 41 -7.37 0.42 -17.88
CA THR A 41 -7.95 1.63 -17.32
C THR A 41 -6.91 2.76 -17.31
N PRO A 42 -7.26 3.97 -17.75
CA PRO A 42 -6.35 5.10 -17.68
C PRO A 42 -6.06 5.45 -16.22
N ILE A 43 -4.86 5.92 -15.93
CA ILE A 43 -4.52 6.50 -14.64
C ILE A 43 -4.77 8.00 -14.74
N GLU A 44 -5.95 8.43 -14.33
CA GLU A 44 -6.30 9.84 -14.34
C GLU A 44 -5.98 10.48 -12.99
N PRO A 45 -5.24 11.60 -12.96
CA PRO A 45 -4.86 12.27 -11.73
C PRO A 45 -6.04 12.70 -10.86
N ALA A 46 -7.17 13.01 -11.48
CA ALA A 46 -8.35 13.55 -10.81
C ALA A 46 -9.30 12.47 -10.26
N ALA A 47 -9.23 11.25 -10.76
CA ALA A 47 -10.24 10.23 -10.49
C ALA A 47 -9.81 9.18 -9.43
N GLY A 48 -8.55 9.18 -9.01
CA GLY A 48 -8.01 8.14 -8.12
C GLY A 48 -8.24 6.75 -8.72
N THR A 49 -7.22 6.13 -9.27
CA THR A 49 -7.34 4.80 -9.90
C THR A 49 -6.76 3.71 -9.01
N ASN A 50 -7.18 3.71 -7.74
CA ASN A 50 -6.72 2.68 -6.82
C ASN A 50 -7.34 1.32 -7.14
N THR A 51 -6.54 0.27 -7.02
CA THR A 51 -6.96 -1.09 -7.31
C THR A 51 -6.75 -1.98 -6.09
N LEU A 52 -7.77 -2.74 -5.75
CA LEU A 52 -7.70 -3.82 -4.78
C LEU A 52 -7.56 -5.14 -5.52
N VAL A 53 -6.50 -5.88 -5.26
CA VAL A 53 -6.26 -7.20 -5.83
C VAL A 53 -6.38 -8.25 -4.74
N LEU A 54 -7.35 -9.15 -4.88
CA LEU A 54 -7.68 -10.20 -3.92
C LEU A 54 -7.39 -11.59 -4.52
N GLY A 55 -7.07 -12.53 -3.67
CA GLY A 55 -6.98 -13.94 -4.07
C GLY A 55 -6.05 -14.75 -3.17
N PRO A 56 -6.30 -16.05 -3.02
CA PRO A 56 -5.51 -16.91 -2.14
C PRO A 56 -4.03 -16.97 -2.54
N PRO A 57 -3.16 -17.51 -1.68
CA PRO A 57 -1.78 -17.79 -2.04
C PRO A 57 -1.69 -18.58 -3.35
N ALA A 58 -0.67 -18.35 -4.15
CA ALA A 58 -0.41 -18.99 -5.43
C ALA A 58 -1.51 -18.82 -6.51
N SER A 59 -2.46 -17.89 -6.34
CA SER A 59 -3.51 -17.61 -7.34
C SER A 59 -3.00 -16.84 -8.57
N GLY A 60 -1.76 -16.38 -8.56
CA GLY A 60 -1.11 -15.68 -9.68
C GLY A 60 -1.15 -14.15 -9.58
N LYS A 61 -1.57 -13.55 -8.47
CA LYS A 61 -1.63 -12.08 -8.28
C LYS A 61 -0.34 -11.38 -8.70
N THR A 62 0.79 -11.73 -8.09
CA THR A 62 2.07 -11.12 -8.44
C THR A 62 2.44 -11.39 -9.89
N PHE A 63 2.31 -12.63 -10.34
CA PHE A 63 2.78 -13.05 -11.65
C PHE A 63 1.92 -12.48 -12.80
N SER A 64 0.60 -12.59 -12.68
CA SER A 64 -0.30 -12.15 -13.74
C SER A 64 -0.64 -10.66 -13.65
N TYR A 65 -0.79 -10.10 -12.45
CA TYR A 65 -1.14 -8.69 -12.30
C TYR A 65 0.10 -7.79 -12.20
N VAL A 66 0.93 -7.99 -11.15
CA VAL A 66 2.05 -7.07 -10.90
C VAL A 66 3.05 -7.09 -12.04
N TYR A 67 3.60 -8.25 -12.40
CA TYR A 67 4.63 -8.36 -13.43
C TYR A 67 4.13 -7.93 -14.80
N SER A 68 2.86 -8.22 -15.14
CA SER A 68 2.29 -7.79 -16.41
C SER A 68 2.14 -6.28 -16.47
N ASN A 69 1.74 -5.65 -15.35
CA ASN A 69 1.67 -4.20 -15.25
C ASN A 69 3.03 -3.55 -15.34
N LEU A 70 4.06 -4.10 -14.69
CA LEU A 70 5.42 -3.57 -14.78
C LEU A 70 6.00 -3.69 -16.20
N LYS A 71 5.84 -4.85 -16.83
CA LYS A 71 6.40 -5.13 -18.17
C LYS A 71 5.70 -4.37 -19.28
N LYS A 72 4.39 -4.16 -19.16
CA LYS A 72 3.55 -3.47 -20.16
C LYS A 72 3.29 -2.01 -19.79
N ALA A 73 3.83 -1.54 -18.65
CA ALA A 73 3.76 -0.13 -18.31
C ALA A 73 4.43 0.66 -19.42
N ASN A 74 3.68 1.62 -19.92
CA ASN A 74 4.20 2.58 -20.86
C ASN A 74 5.13 3.56 -20.13
N ASP A 75 5.93 4.28 -20.91
CA ASP A 75 6.97 5.21 -20.46
C ASP A 75 6.46 6.45 -19.68
N HIS A 76 5.26 6.39 -19.11
CA HIS A 76 4.58 7.52 -18.48
C HIS A 76 4.32 7.34 -16.98
N SER A 77 4.79 6.25 -16.38
CA SER A 77 4.64 6.00 -14.94
C SER A 77 5.96 5.71 -14.28
N ASN A 78 6.15 6.30 -13.12
CA ASN A 78 7.19 5.92 -12.19
C ASN A 78 6.60 4.92 -11.17
N PHE A 79 7.45 4.09 -10.58
CA PHE A 79 7.02 3.05 -9.66
C PHE A 79 7.66 3.19 -8.29
N LEU A 80 6.84 2.99 -7.26
CA LEU A 80 7.28 2.66 -5.92
C LEU A 80 6.68 1.29 -5.58
N ILE A 81 7.52 0.29 -5.38
CA ILE A 81 7.10 -1.10 -5.19
C ILE A 81 7.56 -1.55 -3.81
N TYR A 82 6.64 -2.06 -3.01
CA TYR A 82 6.98 -2.79 -1.79
C TYR A 82 6.69 -4.27 -1.96
N THR A 83 7.65 -5.09 -1.54
CA THR A 83 7.51 -6.55 -1.53
C THR A 83 8.31 -7.18 -0.40
N VAL A 84 7.73 -8.18 0.24
CA VAL A 84 8.39 -8.99 1.29
C VAL A 84 9.37 -10.01 0.74
N LYS A 85 9.49 -10.11 -0.59
CA LYS A 85 10.42 -11.07 -1.20
C LYS A 85 11.85 -10.66 -0.93
N ALA A 86 12.68 -11.63 -0.57
CA ALA A 86 14.09 -11.41 -0.30
C ALA A 86 14.91 -10.96 -1.53
N ASP A 87 14.34 -11.06 -2.72
CA ASP A 87 15.01 -10.78 -3.99
C ASP A 87 14.17 -9.88 -4.89
N SER A 88 14.66 -8.69 -5.15
CA SER A 88 14.09 -7.70 -6.07
C SER A 88 14.28 -8.03 -7.55
N LYS A 89 15.16 -8.99 -7.89
CA LYS A 89 15.59 -9.28 -9.28
C LYS A 89 14.44 -9.54 -10.25
N GLN A 90 13.39 -10.23 -9.79
CA GLN A 90 12.23 -10.51 -10.66
C GLN A 90 11.50 -9.21 -11.04
N TYR A 91 11.30 -8.30 -10.10
CA TYR A 91 10.68 -7.00 -10.36
C TYR A 91 11.54 -6.16 -11.31
N LYS A 92 12.85 -6.13 -11.09
CA LYS A 92 13.80 -5.40 -11.94
C LYS A 92 13.80 -5.91 -13.37
N LYS A 93 13.71 -7.22 -13.59
CA LYS A 93 13.57 -7.81 -14.95
C LYS A 93 12.29 -7.35 -15.66
N MET A 94 11.23 -7.01 -14.93
CA MET A 94 9.97 -6.52 -15.50
C MET A 94 10.01 -5.03 -15.83
N LEU A 95 11.07 -4.32 -15.49
CA LEU A 95 11.26 -2.89 -15.69
C LEU A 95 12.47 -2.58 -16.62
N PRO A 96 12.52 -3.14 -17.85
CA PRO A 96 13.72 -3.05 -18.68
C PRO A 96 14.06 -1.63 -19.16
N TYR A 97 13.09 -0.71 -19.11
CA TYR A 97 13.24 0.68 -19.57
C TYR A 97 13.32 1.69 -18.41
N HIS A 98 13.33 1.20 -17.15
CA HIS A 98 13.36 2.06 -15.99
C HIS A 98 14.74 2.08 -15.33
N THR A 99 15.10 3.24 -14.80
CA THR A 99 16.20 3.35 -13.84
C THR A 99 15.69 2.86 -12.49
N VAL A 100 16.25 1.75 -12.00
CA VAL A 100 15.76 1.07 -10.79
C VAL A 100 16.71 1.28 -9.63
N ILE A 101 16.19 1.80 -8.52
CA ILE A 101 16.87 1.85 -7.22
C ILE A 101 16.26 0.77 -6.33
N GLU A 102 17.14 -0.05 -5.74
CA GLU A 102 16.78 -1.15 -4.86
C GLU A 102 17.15 -0.80 -3.43
N ILE A 103 16.18 -0.81 -2.52
CA ILE A 103 16.36 -0.50 -1.10
C ILE A 103 16.01 -1.74 -0.28
N ASP A 104 17.03 -2.31 0.34
CA ASP A 104 16.87 -3.42 1.27
C ASP A 104 16.46 -2.85 2.64
N ILE A 105 15.20 -3.02 2.99
CA ILE A 105 14.64 -2.48 4.23
C ILE A 105 15.27 -3.12 5.49
N SER A 106 15.83 -4.33 5.37
CA SER A 106 16.52 -4.98 6.49
C SER A 106 17.78 -4.24 6.93
N LYS A 107 18.35 -3.41 6.04
CA LYS A 107 19.54 -2.59 6.31
C LYS A 107 19.26 -1.29 7.04
N ARG A 108 17.99 -0.95 7.27
CA ARG A 108 17.58 0.26 8.01
C ARG A 108 18.30 1.54 7.57
N GLN A 109 18.35 1.79 6.26
CA GLN A 109 19.07 2.91 5.68
C GLN A 109 18.27 4.24 5.66
N LEU A 110 16.96 4.16 5.88
CA LEU A 110 16.07 5.33 5.80
C LEU A 110 16.09 6.12 7.11
N ASP A 111 16.28 7.44 7.00
CA ASP A 111 16.19 8.36 8.12
C ASP A 111 14.80 9.02 8.13
N TYR A 112 13.97 8.61 9.08
CA TYR A 112 12.59 9.10 9.21
C TYR A 112 12.47 10.35 10.08
N ILE A 113 13.35 10.48 11.06
CA ILE A 113 13.26 11.52 12.08
C ILE A 113 13.67 12.88 11.53
N SER A 114 14.64 12.92 10.62
CA SER A 114 15.07 14.16 9.98
C SER A 114 13.98 14.86 9.15
N LEU A 115 12.89 14.17 8.85
CA LEU A 115 11.75 14.72 8.11
C LEU A 115 10.71 15.40 9.00
N ILE A 116 10.79 15.22 10.32
CA ILE A 116 9.89 15.87 11.25
C ILE A 116 10.30 17.33 11.37
N THR A 117 9.42 18.24 10.97
CA THR A 117 9.68 19.68 10.92
C THR A 117 8.84 20.50 11.91
N ASN A 118 7.87 19.86 12.56
CA ASN A 118 6.99 20.50 13.55
C ASN A 118 6.34 19.45 14.46
N THR A 119 5.64 19.93 15.50
CA THR A 119 4.99 19.08 16.50
C THR A 119 3.82 18.26 15.95
N ASP A 120 3.10 18.75 14.94
CA ASP A 120 2.00 18.01 14.31
C ASP A 120 2.54 16.79 13.55
N GLU A 121 3.67 16.97 12.86
CA GLU A 121 4.35 15.86 12.21
C GLU A 121 4.94 14.86 13.21
N ALA A 122 5.43 15.34 14.36
CA ALA A 122 5.87 14.47 15.44
C ALA A 122 4.72 13.62 15.99
N ALA A 123 3.59 14.24 16.29
CA ALA A 123 2.40 13.54 16.77
C ALA A 123 1.92 12.48 15.76
N ARG A 124 1.87 12.83 14.49
CA ARG A 124 1.50 11.91 13.43
C ARG A 124 2.51 10.75 13.28
N PHE A 125 3.79 11.06 13.31
CA PHE A 125 4.85 10.03 13.27
C PHE A 125 4.68 9.02 14.39
N PHE A 126 4.43 9.50 15.62
CA PHE A 126 4.19 8.63 16.75
C PHE A 126 2.95 7.76 16.57
N ASP A 127 1.83 8.32 16.07
CA ASP A 127 0.61 7.57 15.84
C ASP A 127 0.80 6.43 14.83
N ILE A 128 1.55 6.66 13.75
CA ILE A 128 1.86 5.61 12.77
C ILE A 128 2.83 4.58 13.35
N LEU A 129 3.86 5.03 14.06
CA LEU A 129 4.82 4.17 14.73
C LEU A 129 4.11 3.20 15.68
N TYR A 130 3.21 3.72 16.50
CA TYR A 130 2.44 2.93 17.45
C TYR A 130 1.47 1.95 16.75
N LYS A 131 0.64 2.44 15.84
CA LYS A 131 -0.35 1.61 15.11
C LYS A 131 0.32 0.49 14.33
N ALA A 132 1.45 0.78 13.69
CA ALA A 132 2.20 -0.23 12.97
C ALA A 132 2.85 -1.26 13.93
N SER A 133 3.33 -0.83 15.09
CA SER A 133 3.86 -1.74 16.12
C SER A 133 2.79 -2.69 16.64
N VAL A 134 1.60 -2.18 16.95
CA VAL A 134 0.47 -3.01 17.40
C VAL A 134 0.02 -3.98 16.31
N SER A 135 -0.05 -3.51 15.06
CA SER A 135 -0.41 -4.36 13.92
C SER A 135 0.60 -5.48 13.67
N ALA A 136 1.89 -5.21 13.85
CA ALA A 136 2.96 -6.20 13.64
C ALA A 136 2.99 -7.29 14.72
N ILE A 137 2.63 -6.96 15.96
CA ILE A 137 2.71 -7.88 17.10
C ILE A 137 1.43 -8.69 17.28
N GLY A 138 0.32 -8.24 16.66
CA GLY A 138 -0.99 -8.87 16.77
C GLY A 138 -1.60 -8.78 18.18
N ASP A 139 -2.72 -9.48 18.40
CA ASP A 139 -3.48 -9.46 19.67
C ASP A 139 -2.70 -9.95 20.92
N ASN A 140 -1.43 -10.33 20.77
CA ASN A 140 -0.57 -10.78 21.87
C ASN A 140 -0.08 -9.64 22.79
N TRP A 141 -0.38 -8.38 22.43
CA TRP A 141 -0.15 -7.24 23.33
C TRP A 141 -1.27 -7.04 24.37
N GLY A 142 -2.10 -8.04 24.60
CA GLY A 142 -3.19 -8.03 25.59
C GLY A 142 -2.77 -8.07 27.05
N GLY A 143 -1.58 -7.63 27.41
CA GLY A 143 -1.23 -7.29 28.77
C GLY A 143 -1.65 -5.84 29.04
N ASP A 144 -2.33 -5.59 30.15
CA ASP A 144 -2.60 -4.27 30.66
C ASP A 144 -1.33 -3.40 30.59
N MET A 145 -1.21 -2.58 29.53
CA MET A 145 -0.15 -1.59 29.45
C MET A 145 -0.46 -0.55 30.53
N PRO A 146 0.39 -0.42 31.55
CA PRO A 146 0.09 0.43 32.71
C PRO A 146 0.21 1.93 32.42
N TYR A 147 0.45 2.31 31.14
CA TYR A 147 0.64 3.71 30.74
C TYR A 147 -0.36 4.10 29.68
N THR A 148 -0.73 5.33 29.70
CA THR A 148 -1.55 5.87 28.64
C THR A 148 -0.63 6.16 27.44
N LEU A 149 -0.97 5.65 26.28
CA LEU A 149 -0.38 5.98 25.00
C LEU A 149 -0.20 7.51 24.82
N GLU A 150 -1.07 8.29 25.47
CA GLU A 150 -1.05 9.75 25.47
C GLU A 150 0.21 10.30 26.14
N ASP A 151 0.69 9.68 27.22
CA ASP A 151 1.91 10.14 27.92
C ASP A 151 3.16 9.91 27.07
N GLU A 152 3.28 8.75 26.41
CA GLU A 152 4.39 8.46 25.50
C GLU A 152 4.38 9.43 24.30
N LYS A 153 3.21 9.70 23.75
CA LYS A 153 3.02 10.65 22.65
C LYS A 153 3.38 12.07 23.08
N GLU A 154 2.89 12.52 24.23
CA GLU A 154 3.20 13.84 24.77
C GLU A 154 4.70 13.99 25.00
N LEU A 155 5.34 13.00 25.64
CA LEU A 155 6.77 13.00 25.88
C LEU A 155 7.56 13.10 24.56
N PHE A 156 7.19 12.31 23.55
CA PHE A 156 7.84 12.36 22.23
C PHE A 156 7.68 13.74 21.57
N VAL A 157 6.48 14.28 21.53
CA VAL A 157 6.21 15.58 20.91
C VAL A 157 6.98 16.71 21.62
N ARG A 158 7.06 16.68 22.94
CA ARG A 158 7.85 17.66 23.72
C ARG A 158 9.34 17.52 23.47
N ALA A 159 9.86 16.29 23.42
CA ALA A 159 11.28 16.04 23.10
C ALA A 159 11.63 16.55 21.69
N VAL A 160 10.75 16.34 20.70
CA VAL A 160 10.92 16.90 19.36
C VAL A 160 10.91 18.43 19.37
N GLN A 161 10.00 19.06 20.10
CA GLN A 161 9.95 20.51 20.24
C GLN A 161 11.27 21.06 20.81
N TYR A 162 11.77 20.49 21.90
CA TYR A 162 13.05 20.91 22.49
C TYR A 162 14.23 20.67 21.54
N SER A 163 14.22 19.59 20.78
CA SER A 163 15.28 19.33 19.81
C SER A 163 15.37 20.39 18.72
N PHE A 164 14.26 21.02 18.33
CA PHE A 164 14.26 22.15 17.39
C PHE A 164 14.90 23.41 18.00
N GLU A 165 14.72 23.64 19.30
CA GLU A 165 15.29 24.77 20.02
C GLU A 165 16.82 24.61 20.20
N THR A 166 17.31 23.36 20.26
CA THR A 166 18.72 23.04 20.56
C THR A 166 19.58 22.76 19.34
N GLY A 167 19.02 22.78 18.13
CA GLY A 167 19.85 22.72 16.91
C GLY A 167 19.49 21.67 15.87
N GLY A 168 18.33 21.04 15.97
CA GLY A 168 17.80 20.17 14.92
C GLY A 168 17.30 18.83 15.39
N CYS A 169 16.49 18.20 14.54
CA CYS A 169 15.82 16.94 14.82
C CYS A 169 16.68 15.78 14.30
N SER A 170 17.44 15.14 15.17
CA SER A 170 18.13 13.89 14.90
C SER A 170 17.69 12.79 15.86
N TYR A 171 17.90 11.54 15.48
CA TYR A 171 17.56 10.40 16.34
C TYR A 171 18.23 10.48 17.72
N GLU A 172 19.53 10.75 17.74
CA GLU A 172 20.32 10.86 18.97
C GLU A 172 19.88 12.05 19.84
N GLN A 173 19.58 13.18 19.19
CA GLN A 173 19.10 14.36 19.90
C GLN A 173 17.74 14.11 20.54
N ILE A 174 16.80 13.48 19.85
CA ILE A 174 15.48 13.15 20.41
C ILE A 174 15.61 12.20 21.58
N LEU A 175 16.45 11.17 21.50
CA LEU A 175 16.65 10.25 22.64
C LEU A 175 17.19 10.98 23.89
N LYS A 176 18.07 11.96 23.69
CA LYS A 176 18.57 12.79 24.77
C LYS A 176 17.45 13.64 25.36
N GLU A 177 16.71 14.36 24.52
CA GLU A 177 15.62 15.24 24.98
C GLU A 177 14.49 14.46 25.66
N ILE A 178 14.21 13.22 25.27
CA ILE A 178 13.26 12.35 25.99
C ILE A 178 13.67 12.19 27.46
N THR A 179 14.95 11.94 27.70
CA THR A 179 15.47 11.81 29.07
C THR A 179 15.39 13.14 29.81
N ASP A 180 15.88 14.22 29.19
CA ASP A 180 15.92 15.55 29.80
C ASP A 180 14.51 16.10 30.12
N VAL A 181 13.51 15.84 29.27
CA VAL A 181 12.10 16.21 29.50
C VAL A 181 11.48 15.38 30.62
N ALA A 182 11.76 14.07 30.65
CA ALA A 182 11.20 13.20 31.68
C ALA A 182 11.76 13.52 33.09
N GLU A 183 13.01 13.95 33.19
CA GLU A 183 13.60 14.39 34.48
C GLU A 183 12.94 15.67 35.02
N GLN A 184 12.26 16.44 34.19
CA GLN A 184 11.60 17.69 34.56
C GLN A 184 10.09 17.54 34.87
N ASP A 185 9.50 16.38 34.59
CA ASP A 185 8.06 16.16 34.74
C ASP A 185 7.77 14.75 35.27
N ASP A 186 7.43 14.67 36.56
CA ASP A 186 7.17 13.39 37.28
C ASP A 186 6.04 12.53 36.67
N ARG A 187 5.26 13.08 35.74
CA ARG A 187 4.24 12.30 35.01
C ARG A 187 4.89 11.26 34.09
N PHE A 188 6.09 11.53 33.60
CA PHE A 188 6.80 10.60 32.71
C PHE A 188 7.62 9.60 33.50
N THR A 189 6.97 8.51 33.89
CA THR A 189 7.63 7.44 34.64
C THR A 189 8.73 6.75 33.83
N GLU A 190 9.64 6.06 34.53
CA GLU A 190 10.69 5.25 33.87
C GLU A 190 10.11 4.26 32.85
N ALA A 191 8.90 3.79 33.07
CA ALA A 191 8.21 2.88 32.18
C ALA A 191 7.77 3.57 30.87
N VAL A 192 7.24 4.81 30.92
CA VAL A 192 6.90 5.61 29.74
C VAL A 192 8.15 5.91 28.92
N VAL A 193 9.23 6.31 29.57
CA VAL A 193 10.53 6.58 28.92
C VAL A 193 11.06 5.34 28.20
N THR A 194 11.10 4.19 28.91
CA THR A 194 11.60 2.92 28.38
C THR A 194 10.73 2.42 27.23
N GLY A 195 9.40 2.53 27.34
CA GLY A 195 8.46 2.17 26.29
C GLY A 195 8.71 2.97 25.02
N LEU A 196 8.78 4.29 25.13
CA LEU A 196 9.03 5.20 24.00
C LEU A 196 10.41 4.95 23.36
N GLN A 197 11.47 4.80 24.16
CA GLN A 197 12.81 4.51 23.65
C GLN A 197 12.85 3.16 22.92
N THR A 198 12.13 2.15 23.42
CA THR A 198 12.02 0.84 22.78
C THR A 198 11.33 0.93 21.41
N LEU A 199 10.24 1.71 21.32
CA LEU A 199 9.56 1.97 20.06
C LEU A 199 10.48 2.66 19.05
N LEU A 200 11.16 3.72 19.47
CA LEU A 200 12.06 4.49 18.61
C LEU A 200 13.27 3.67 18.15
N TYR A 201 13.77 2.77 19.01
CA TYR A 201 14.88 1.89 18.63
C TYR A 201 14.55 0.99 17.43
N GLN A 202 13.28 0.63 17.24
CA GLN A 202 12.85 -0.18 16.12
C GLN A 202 13.05 0.52 14.77
N VAL A 203 13.02 1.85 14.75
CA VAL A 203 13.17 2.68 13.55
C VAL A 203 14.51 3.41 13.49
N LYS A 204 15.44 3.08 14.38
CA LYS A 204 16.78 3.63 14.37
C LYS A 204 17.49 3.32 13.04
N PRO A 205 17.97 4.34 12.29
CA PRO A 205 18.74 4.12 11.08
C PRO A 205 20.07 3.42 11.41
N ALA A 206 20.57 2.60 10.49
CA ALA A 206 21.91 2.04 10.62
C ALA A 206 22.98 3.11 10.29
N ASP A 207 24.07 3.10 11.04
CA ASP A 207 25.08 4.16 11.05
C ASP A 207 25.82 4.41 9.72
N GLN A 208 25.68 3.57 8.70
CA GLN A 208 26.63 3.55 7.61
C GLN A 208 26.19 4.15 6.27
N THR A 209 24.90 4.29 6.02
CA THR A 209 24.42 4.93 4.77
C THR A 209 23.00 5.44 4.99
N LYS A 210 22.87 6.75 5.11
CA LYS A 210 21.54 7.37 5.20
C LYS A 210 20.98 7.57 3.79
N CYS A 211 19.78 7.06 3.57
CA CYS A 211 18.96 7.36 2.40
C CYS A 211 17.84 8.31 2.83
N TYR A 212 17.76 9.46 2.22
CA TYR A 212 16.75 10.45 2.57
C TYR A 212 15.50 10.24 1.73
N ILE A 213 14.35 10.24 2.38
CA ILE A 213 13.05 10.08 1.70
C ILE A 213 12.81 11.23 0.72
N THR A 214 13.32 12.42 1.00
CA THR A 214 13.27 13.57 0.09
C THR A 214 13.93 13.26 -1.25
N ASP A 215 15.09 12.61 -1.25
CA ASP A 215 15.79 12.23 -2.48
C ASP A 215 14.99 11.21 -3.31
N ILE A 216 14.33 10.28 -2.61
CA ILE A 216 13.43 9.31 -3.23
C ILE A 216 12.25 10.02 -3.90
N ILE A 217 11.64 10.97 -3.19
CA ILE A 217 10.52 11.76 -3.70
C ILE A 217 10.94 12.57 -4.92
N ASP A 218 12.05 13.27 -4.83
CA ASP A 218 12.56 14.08 -5.92
C ASP A 218 12.91 13.23 -7.15
N PHE A 219 13.49 12.06 -6.94
CA PHE A 219 13.76 11.12 -8.01
C PHE A 219 12.49 10.64 -8.72
N LEU A 220 11.47 10.23 -7.96
CA LEU A 220 10.20 9.78 -8.54
C LEU A 220 9.39 10.92 -9.16
N ARG A 221 9.52 12.15 -8.65
CA ARG A 221 8.74 13.29 -9.11
C ARG A 221 9.32 13.90 -10.39
N THR A 222 10.64 13.99 -10.49
CA THR A 222 11.32 14.77 -11.54
C THR A 222 11.84 13.92 -12.70
N ALA A 223 12.35 12.73 -12.43
CA ALA A 223 12.88 11.84 -13.45
C ALA A 223 11.78 10.98 -14.06
N LYS A 224 11.92 10.65 -15.35
CA LYS A 224 11.02 9.76 -16.07
C LYS A 224 11.55 8.33 -16.06
N ASN A 225 10.65 7.36 -16.15
CA ASN A 225 11.00 5.95 -16.22
C ASN A 225 11.89 5.54 -15.04
N THR A 226 11.43 5.83 -13.85
CA THR A 226 12.13 5.52 -12.62
C THR A 226 11.32 4.55 -11.77
N ALA A 227 12.01 3.68 -11.05
CA ALA A 227 11.38 2.77 -10.12
C ALA A 227 12.23 2.62 -8.86
N ILE A 228 11.54 2.55 -7.73
CA ILE A 228 12.14 2.22 -6.44
C ILE A 228 11.49 0.93 -5.97
N ILE A 229 12.32 -0.04 -5.61
CA ILE A 229 11.89 -1.32 -5.07
C ILE A 229 12.34 -1.40 -3.62
N LEU A 230 11.38 -1.35 -2.71
CA LEU A 230 11.58 -1.65 -1.30
C LEU A 230 11.39 -3.16 -1.13
N PHE A 231 12.42 -3.85 -0.71
CA PHE A 231 12.38 -5.30 -0.55
C PHE A 231 13.06 -5.72 0.75
N GLY A 232 12.69 -6.87 1.26
CA GLY A 232 13.32 -7.46 2.43
C GLY A 232 12.52 -8.62 2.97
N THR A 233 13.20 -9.48 3.74
CA THR A 233 12.54 -10.58 4.46
C THR A 233 11.80 -10.04 5.66
N CYS A 234 10.58 -10.52 5.87
CA CYS A 234 9.76 -10.21 7.04
C CYS A 234 10.46 -10.69 8.32
N TYR A 235 11.13 -9.77 8.98
CA TYR A 235 11.34 -9.85 10.41
C TYR A 235 10.38 -8.86 11.06
N LEU A 236 9.94 -9.12 12.27
CA LEU A 236 8.93 -8.37 13.04
C LEU A 236 8.98 -6.83 12.94
N TYR A 237 10.09 -6.27 12.51
CA TYR A 237 10.30 -4.82 12.43
C TYR A 237 10.33 -4.25 10.99
N ALA A 238 10.38 -5.10 9.97
CA ALA A 238 10.39 -4.63 8.58
C ALA A 238 9.08 -3.93 8.23
N ASP A 239 7.97 -4.45 8.74
CA ASP A 239 6.62 -3.95 8.48
C ASP A 239 6.42 -2.55 9.06
N LEU A 240 6.93 -2.31 10.27
CA LEU A 240 6.93 -1.02 10.92
C LEU A 240 7.75 0.01 10.13
N TYR A 241 8.94 -0.38 9.68
CA TYR A 241 9.84 0.46 8.93
C TYR A 241 9.23 0.92 7.60
N VAL A 242 8.54 0.02 6.92
CA VAL A 242 7.82 0.32 5.67
C VAL A 242 6.57 1.15 5.93
N ALA A 243 5.84 0.90 7.01
CA ALA A 243 4.64 1.68 7.36
C ALA A 243 4.98 3.16 7.52
N ILE A 244 6.03 3.46 8.28
CA ILE A 244 6.50 4.84 8.46
C ILE A 244 6.99 5.43 7.14
N PHE A 245 7.73 4.65 6.34
CA PHE A 245 8.16 5.10 5.02
C PHE A 245 6.99 5.51 4.14
N LEU A 246 5.98 4.66 4.02
CA LEU A 246 4.82 4.94 3.16
C LEU A 246 4.05 6.17 3.64
N ASP A 247 3.84 6.32 4.95
CA ASP A 247 3.19 7.51 5.50
C ASP A 247 3.98 8.78 5.19
N GLN A 248 5.27 8.80 5.49
CA GLN A 248 6.12 9.96 5.24
C GLN A 248 6.26 10.25 3.74
N PHE A 249 6.41 9.21 2.91
CA PHE A 249 6.48 9.35 1.47
C PHE A 249 5.24 10.06 0.93
N VAL A 250 4.05 9.58 1.25
CA VAL A 250 2.80 10.16 0.74
C VAL A 250 2.61 11.60 1.24
N ASN A 251 2.91 11.86 2.51
CA ASN A 251 2.80 13.21 3.09
C ASN A 251 3.77 14.19 2.44
N GLN A 252 5.04 13.84 2.31
CA GLN A 252 6.05 14.70 1.72
C GLN A 252 5.81 14.89 0.22
N TYR A 253 5.42 13.82 -0.49
CA TYR A 253 5.05 13.91 -1.90
C TYR A 253 3.87 14.87 -2.10
N LYS A 254 2.86 14.79 -1.23
CA LYS A 254 1.73 15.72 -1.20
C LYS A 254 2.19 17.17 -1.01
N LYS A 255 3.03 17.44 0.00
CA LYS A 255 3.58 18.78 0.25
C LYS A 255 4.29 19.31 -1.00
N GLN A 256 5.14 18.50 -1.62
CA GLN A 256 5.86 18.88 -2.82
C GLN A 256 4.93 19.20 -4.01
N CYS A 257 3.84 18.47 -4.17
CA CYS A 257 2.85 18.76 -5.21
C CYS A 257 2.09 20.08 -4.98
N PHE A 258 1.97 20.54 -3.72
CA PHE A 258 1.37 21.84 -3.42
C PHE A 258 2.33 23.01 -3.57
N ILE A 259 3.60 22.81 -3.23
CA ILE A 259 4.63 23.85 -3.31
C ILE A 259 5.06 24.10 -4.76
N ASN A 260 5.21 23.03 -5.54
CA ASN A 260 5.67 23.08 -6.92
C ASN A 260 4.48 22.83 -7.86
N PRO A 261 3.96 23.84 -8.55
CA PRO A 261 2.81 23.71 -9.45
C PRO A 261 3.14 22.93 -10.74
N GLU A 262 4.40 22.60 -10.99
CA GLU A 262 4.76 21.72 -12.10
C GLU A 262 4.06 20.36 -11.92
N ILE A 263 3.46 19.90 -13.01
CA ILE A 263 2.72 18.64 -13.00
C ILE A 263 3.69 17.49 -12.75
N PRO A 264 3.65 16.85 -11.56
CA PRO A 264 4.57 15.75 -11.26
C PRO A 264 4.26 14.53 -12.14
N ASN A 265 5.23 13.64 -12.27
CA ASN A 265 5.01 12.35 -12.91
C ASN A 265 3.97 11.53 -12.11
N ILE A 266 3.27 10.65 -12.79
CA ILE A 266 2.39 9.69 -12.12
C ILE A 266 3.26 8.65 -11.43
N VAL A 267 3.03 8.45 -10.13
CA VAL A 267 3.67 7.38 -9.35
C VAL A 267 2.66 6.27 -9.10
N ARG A 268 3.00 5.07 -9.51
CA ARG A 268 2.27 3.85 -9.16
C ARG A 268 2.90 3.23 -7.93
N LEU A 269 2.16 3.26 -6.83
CA LEU A 269 2.53 2.58 -5.60
C LEU A 269 1.93 1.17 -5.61
N ILE A 270 2.77 0.15 -5.69
CA ILE A 270 2.36 -1.26 -5.66
C ILE A 270 2.80 -1.86 -4.33
N ILE A 271 1.83 -2.30 -3.53
CA ILE A 271 2.07 -2.96 -2.25
C ILE A 271 1.76 -4.45 -2.42
N ASP A 272 2.78 -5.21 -2.85
CA ASP A 272 2.69 -6.67 -3.01
C ASP A 272 2.89 -7.35 -1.64
N GLU A 273 1.89 -8.04 -1.15
CA GLU A 273 1.72 -8.55 0.22
C GLU A 273 1.35 -7.44 1.23
N ALA A 274 0.33 -6.65 0.90
CA ALA A 274 -0.17 -5.57 1.75
C ALA A 274 -0.51 -5.97 3.21
N PRO A 275 -0.90 -7.23 3.52
CA PRO A 275 -1.11 -7.65 4.91
C PRO A 275 0.12 -7.60 5.81
N THR A 276 1.31 -7.48 5.23
CA THR A 276 2.57 -7.43 5.98
C THR A 276 3.03 -6.02 6.30
N CYS A 277 2.25 -5.00 5.90
CA CYS A 277 2.61 -3.62 6.07
C CYS A 277 1.39 -2.79 6.46
N TYR A 278 1.37 -2.25 7.68
CA TYR A 278 0.40 -1.23 8.04
C TYR A 278 0.69 0.05 7.25
N CYS A 279 -0.35 0.67 6.72
CA CYS A 279 -0.26 2.00 6.12
C CYS A 279 -1.53 2.79 6.46
N ASP A 280 -1.44 4.11 6.54
CA ASP A 280 -2.63 4.94 6.71
C ASP A 280 -3.50 4.83 5.46
N PHE A 281 -4.52 3.97 5.56
CA PHE A 281 -5.40 3.64 4.45
C PHE A 281 -6.14 4.88 3.91
N HIS A 282 -6.56 5.77 4.79
CA HIS A 282 -7.17 7.04 4.40
C HIS A 282 -6.23 7.90 3.58
N LEU A 283 -4.98 8.00 4.03
CA LEU A 283 -4.00 8.82 3.33
C LEU A 283 -3.73 8.30 1.92
N LEU A 284 -3.58 6.98 1.79
CA LEU A 284 -3.25 6.36 0.52
C LEU A 284 -4.43 6.32 -0.46
N THR A 285 -5.67 6.25 0.03
CA THR A 285 -6.82 6.02 -0.84
C THR A 285 -7.67 7.26 -1.09
N VAL A 286 -7.92 8.08 -0.07
CA VAL A 286 -8.82 9.25 -0.19
C VAL A 286 -8.12 10.48 -0.79
N VAL A 287 -6.82 10.63 -0.58
CA VAL A 287 -6.08 11.84 -0.95
C VAL A 287 -5.37 11.73 -2.30
N THR A 288 -5.32 10.56 -2.89
CA THR A 288 -4.50 10.27 -4.08
C THR A 288 -4.91 11.01 -5.35
N GLY A 289 -6.16 11.37 -5.51
CA GLY A 289 -6.65 11.99 -6.76
C GLY A 289 -5.95 13.30 -7.17
N ARG A 290 -5.46 14.11 -6.22
CA ARG A 290 -4.73 15.35 -6.49
C ARG A 290 -3.21 15.19 -6.55
N ILE A 291 -2.68 14.10 -5.98
CA ILE A 291 -1.25 13.90 -5.79
C ILE A 291 -0.60 13.06 -6.87
N ARG A 292 -1.32 12.61 -7.88
CA ARG A 292 -0.83 11.75 -8.96
C ARG A 292 -0.17 10.44 -8.48
N ILE A 293 -0.64 9.92 -7.37
CA ILE A 293 -0.31 8.58 -6.89
C ILE A 293 -1.51 7.67 -7.18
N SER A 294 -1.24 6.53 -7.77
CA SER A 294 -2.21 5.46 -7.96
C SER A 294 -1.74 4.24 -7.19
N VAL A 295 -2.58 3.68 -6.32
CA VAL A 295 -2.19 2.63 -5.41
C VAL A 295 -2.80 1.29 -5.81
N ASP A 296 -1.99 0.26 -5.80
CA ASP A 296 -2.38 -1.13 -6.00
C ASP A 296 -2.11 -1.90 -4.70
N PHE A 297 -3.18 -2.27 -4.00
CA PHE A 297 -3.10 -3.08 -2.78
C PHE A 297 -3.36 -4.54 -3.10
N ILE A 298 -2.46 -5.43 -2.67
CA ILE A 298 -2.56 -6.85 -2.95
C ILE A 298 -2.74 -7.62 -1.66
N TYR A 299 -3.94 -8.18 -1.48
CA TYR A 299 -4.34 -8.97 -0.31
C TYR A 299 -4.68 -10.41 -0.71
N GLN A 300 -4.67 -11.28 0.28
CA GLN A 300 -5.12 -12.66 0.09
C GLN A 300 -6.63 -12.79 0.31
N ASP A 301 -7.17 -12.00 1.24
CA ASP A 301 -8.56 -12.03 1.63
C ASP A 301 -9.01 -10.69 2.24
N VAL A 302 -10.28 -10.34 2.12
CA VAL A 302 -10.82 -9.11 2.71
C VAL A 302 -10.78 -9.12 4.25
N SER A 303 -10.76 -10.29 4.89
CA SER A 303 -10.63 -10.38 6.34
C SER A 303 -9.32 -9.78 6.86
N GLN A 304 -8.27 -9.75 6.04
CA GLN A 304 -7.02 -9.09 6.37
C GLN A 304 -7.19 -7.57 6.46
N ILE A 305 -7.94 -6.96 5.53
CA ILE A 305 -8.28 -5.53 5.57
C ILE A 305 -9.12 -5.23 6.81
N LYS A 306 -10.15 -6.05 7.04
CA LYS A 306 -11.09 -5.93 8.16
C LYS A 306 -10.36 -5.95 9.52
N ARG A 307 -9.37 -6.83 9.67
CA ARG A 307 -8.57 -6.95 10.88
C ARG A 307 -7.59 -5.79 11.05
N MET A 308 -6.92 -5.38 9.98
CA MET A 308 -5.90 -4.33 10.06
C MET A 308 -6.49 -2.92 10.18
N TYR A 309 -7.68 -2.70 9.61
CA TYR A 309 -8.32 -1.40 9.48
C TYR A 309 -9.81 -1.48 9.84
N PRO A 310 -10.17 -1.79 11.10
CA PRO A 310 -11.57 -1.97 11.48
C PRO A 310 -12.43 -0.71 11.24
N ASP A 311 -11.88 0.48 11.47
CA ASP A 311 -12.57 1.75 11.24
C ASP A 311 -12.85 1.98 9.76
N VAL A 312 -11.85 1.75 8.91
CA VAL A 312 -11.99 1.85 7.44
C VAL A 312 -12.98 0.81 6.93
N TRP A 313 -12.97 -0.39 7.52
CA TRP A 313 -13.93 -1.42 7.14
C TRP A 313 -15.36 -1.01 7.48
N GLY A 314 -15.59 -0.41 8.64
CA GLY A 314 -16.89 0.18 9.00
C GLY A 314 -17.37 1.22 7.97
N GLU A 315 -16.47 2.06 7.47
CA GLU A 315 -16.81 3.00 6.39
C GLU A 315 -17.09 2.29 5.05
N ILE A 316 -16.36 1.21 4.74
CA ILE A 316 -16.63 0.40 3.55
C ILE A 316 -18.02 -0.25 3.63
N GLU A 317 -18.40 -0.78 4.79
CA GLU A 317 -19.74 -1.34 5.01
C GLU A 317 -20.84 -0.28 4.89
N GLN A 318 -20.57 0.95 5.32
CA GLN A 318 -21.55 2.04 5.30
C GLN A 318 -21.67 2.74 3.94
N TYR A 319 -20.54 2.99 3.26
CA TYR A 319 -20.48 3.86 2.08
C TYR A 319 -20.04 3.13 0.79
N GLY A 320 -19.72 1.86 0.89
CA GLY A 320 -19.26 1.02 -0.21
C GLY A 320 -17.75 1.09 -0.46
N ILE A 321 -17.23 0.01 -1.00
CA ILE A 321 -15.79 -0.19 -1.28
C ILE A 321 -15.26 0.80 -2.33
N THR A 322 -16.11 1.29 -3.23
CA THR A 322 -15.75 2.20 -4.31
C THR A 322 -15.27 3.56 -3.82
N ARG A 323 -15.53 3.90 -2.55
CA ARG A 323 -14.94 5.07 -1.91
C ARG A 323 -13.41 5.03 -1.88
N TYR A 324 -12.86 3.84 -1.77
CA TYR A 324 -11.43 3.61 -1.62
C TYR A 324 -10.79 3.01 -2.88
N PHE A 325 -11.50 2.12 -3.56
CA PHE A 325 -10.99 1.41 -4.73
C PHE A 325 -11.95 1.51 -5.88
N GLN A 326 -11.48 2.03 -7.00
CA GLN A 326 -12.25 2.09 -8.23
C GLN A 326 -12.28 0.74 -8.94
N ASN A 327 -11.23 -0.06 -8.76
CA ASN A 327 -11.13 -1.38 -9.35
C ASN A 327 -10.89 -2.44 -8.28
N ILE A 328 -11.59 -3.57 -8.39
CA ILE A 328 -11.37 -4.75 -7.56
C ILE A 328 -11.17 -5.95 -8.48
N ILE A 329 -10.09 -6.67 -8.28
CA ILE A 329 -9.76 -7.85 -9.07
C ILE A 329 -9.64 -9.04 -8.13
N CYS A 330 -10.37 -10.13 -8.43
CA CYS A 330 -10.32 -11.35 -7.63
C CYS A 330 -9.74 -12.50 -8.44
N PHE A 331 -8.60 -13.03 -7.98
CA PHE A 331 -7.87 -14.11 -8.57
C PHE A 331 -8.22 -15.46 -7.98
N GLY A 332 -8.51 -16.45 -8.84
CA GLY A 332 -8.77 -17.83 -8.43
C GLY A 332 -10.04 -17.98 -7.59
N VAL A 333 -10.09 -19.04 -6.80
CA VAL A 333 -11.21 -19.30 -5.89
C VAL A 333 -11.00 -18.51 -4.61
N PRO A 334 -11.78 -17.43 -4.36
CA PRO A 334 -11.60 -16.60 -3.19
C PRO A 334 -11.91 -17.36 -1.88
N LEU A 335 -11.36 -16.88 -0.77
CA LEU A 335 -11.69 -17.38 0.55
C LEU A 335 -13.11 -16.93 0.96
N TYR A 336 -13.67 -17.58 1.98
CA TYR A 336 -15.07 -17.42 2.39
C TYR A 336 -15.50 -15.96 2.60
N GLU A 337 -14.71 -15.18 3.33
CA GLU A 337 -15.04 -13.77 3.61
C GLU A 337 -15.01 -12.92 2.33
N THR A 338 -14.07 -13.18 1.44
CA THR A 338 -14.03 -12.51 0.12
C THR A 338 -15.23 -12.93 -0.75
N VAL A 339 -15.64 -14.21 -0.73
CA VAL A 339 -16.84 -14.67 -1.45
C VAL A 339 -18.09 -13.95 -0.95
N LYS A 340 -18.24 -13.84 0.38
CA LYS A 340 -19.36 -13.12 0.99
C LYS A 340 -19.34 -11.65 0.56
N PHE A 341 -18.20 -10.98 0.69
CA PHE A 341 -18.02 -9.59 0.27
C PHE A 341 -18.38 -9.38 -1.20
N ILE A 342 -17.91 -10.24 -2.11
CA ILE A 342 -18.22 -10.15 -3.54
C ILE A 342 -19.74 -10.24 -3.78
N LYS A 343 -20.42 -11.18 -3.11
CA LYS A 343 -21.88 -11.37 -3.24
C LYS A 343 -22.67 -10.19 -2.68
N ASP A 344 -22.17 -9.56 -1.62
CA ASP A 344 -22.83 -8.42 -0.97
C ASP A 344 -22.58 -7.10 -1.73
N THR A 345 -21.47 -6.99 -2.46
CA THR A 345 -21.06 -5.73 -3.11
C THR A 345 -21.80 -5.48 -4.44
N ALA A 346 -22.10 -6.50 -5.21
CA ALA A 346 -22.77 -6.36 -6.49
C ALA A 346 -23.51 -7.65 -6.89
N GLU A 347 -24.49 -7.51 -7.80
CA GLU A 347 -25.30 -8.60 -8.29
C GLU A 347 -24.48 -9.68 -9.01
N LEU A 348 -23.99 -10.64 -8.23
CA LEU A 348 -23.64 -11.94 -8.76
C LEU A 348 -24.84 -12.87 -8.62
N PRO A 349 -25.07 -13.76 -9.59
CA PRO A 349 -26.05 -14.83 -9.41
C PRO A 349 -25.79 -15.56 -8.08
N ALA A 350 -26.83 -15.81 -7.29
CA ALA A 350 -26.71 -16.46 -5.98
C ALA A 350 -26.04 -17.85 -6.06
N ASP A 351 -26.15 -18.50 -7.23
CA ASP A 351 -25.57 -19.79 -7.59
C ASP A 351 -24.23 -19.69 -8.34
N PHE A 352 -23.60 -18.50 -8.40
CA PHE A 352 -22.30 -18.34 -9.04
C PHE A 352 -21.26 -19.22 -8.33
N ASP A 353 -20.68 -20.15 -9.09
CA ASP A 353 -19.66 -21.06 -8.59
C ASP A 353 -18.26 -20.54 -8.90
N PHE A 354 -17.57 -20.02 -7.89
CA PHE A 354 -16.19 -19.53 -8.00
C PHE A 354 -15.19 -20.61 -8.43
N HIS A 355 -15.51 -21.91 -8.23
CA HIS A 355 -14.67 -23.00 -8.70
C HIS A 355 -14.60 -23.11 -10.22
N LEU A 356 -15.54 -22.45 -10.91
CA LEU A 356 -15.53 -22.35 -12.37
C LEU A 356 -14.50 -21.36 -12.91
N LEU A 357 -13.98 -20.45 -12.06
CA LEU A 357 -12.91 -19.55 -12.46
C LEU A 357 -11.67 -20.38 -12.76
N SER A 358 -11.29 -20.38 -14.03
CA SER A 358 -10.11 -21.11 -14.49
C SER A 358 -8.83 -20.42 -14.00
N ARG A 359 -7.68 -21.11 -14.13
CA ARG A 359 -6.38 -20.48 -13.87
C ARG A 359 -6.10 -19.27 -14.78
N LYS A 360 -6.85 -19.14 -15.88
CA LYS A 360 -6.71 -18.07 -16.88
C LYS A 360 -7.69 -16.92 -16.67
N GLN A 361 -8.66 -17.07 -15.78
CA GLN A 361 -9.74 -16.11 -15.57
C GLN A 361 -9.72 -15.53 -14.16
N GLU A 362 -10.29 -14.35 -14.03
CA GLU A 362 -10.44 -13.60 -12.79
C GLU A 362 -11.76 -12.82 -12.83
N LEU A 363 -12.19 -12.32 -11.67
CA LEU A 363 -13.33 -11.41 -11.58
C LEU A 363 -12.83 -9.97 -11.54
N LEU A 364 -13.44 -9.11 -12.31
CA LEU A 364 -13.24 -7.66 -12.28
C LEU A 364 -14.52 -6.94 -11.88
N PHE A 365 -14.38 -5.94 -11.03
CA PHE A 365 -15.41 -4.97 -10.67
C PHE A 365 -14.81 -3.55 -10.75
N GLY A 366 -15.49 -2.65 -11.41
CA GLY A 366 -15.03 -1.27 -11.54
C GLY A 366 -15.72 -0.53 -12.69
N PRO A 367 -15.21 0.66 -13.05
CA PRO A 367 -15.78 1.46 -14.14
C PRO A 367 -15.86 0.72 -15.47
N GLU A 368 -14.85 -0.11 -15.77
CA GLU A 368 -14.75 -0.86 -17.03
C GLU A 368 -15.81 -1.95 -17.17
N THR A 369 -16.53 -2.24 -16.10
CA THR A 369 -17.63 -3.20 -16.05
C THR A 369 -18.94 -2.58 -15.57
N ASP A 370 -19.08 -1.26 -15.67
CA ASP A 370 -20.23 -0.50 -15.14
C ASP A 370 -20.54 -0.84 -13.67
N TYR A 371 -19.50 -1.04 -12.86
CA TYR A 371 -19.60 -1.46 -11.46
C TYR A 371 -20.41 -2.74 -11.25
N LYS A 372 -20.26 -3.70 -12.15
CA LYS A 372 -20.77 -5.07 -12.03
C LYS A 372 -19.62 -6.06 -12.03
N TRP A 373 -19.81 -7.22 -11.43
CA TRP A 373 -18.81 -8.28 -11.53
C TRP A 373 -18.82 -8.90 -12.93
N ALA A 374 -17.66 -8.94 -13.55
CA ALA A 374 -17.44 -9.59 -14.83
C ALA A 374 -16.29 -10.59 -14.78
N VAL A 375 -16.44 -11.72 -15.45
CA VAL A 375 -15.34 -12.68 -15.67
C VAL A 375 -14.51 -12.19 -16.84
N ILE A 376 -13.21 -12.03 -16.62
CA ILE A 376 -12.26 -11.59 -17.63
C ILE A 376 -11.07 -12.53 -17.71
N ASP A 377 -10.37 -12.54 -18.83
CA ASP A 377 -9.12 -13.26 -18.96
C ASP A 377 -8.01 -12.53 -18.20
N LYS A 378 -7.20 -13.27 -17.45
CA LYS A 378 -6.00 -12.74 -16.79
C LYS A 378 -5.05 -12.13 -17.82
N PRO A 379 -4.28 -11.09 -17.43
CA PRO A 379 -3.17 -10.65 -18.24
C PRO A 379 -2.26 -11.85 -18.57
N GLU A 380 -1.77 -11.91 -19.80
CA GLU A 380 -0.81 -12.96 -20.17
C GLU A 380 0.38 -12.89 -19.24
N ALA A 381 0.63 -13.98 -18.54
CA ALA A 381 1.80 -14.13 -17.73
C ALA A 381 3.03 -13.82 -18.59
N CYS A 382 3.87 -12.93 -18.11
CA CYS A 382 5.11 -12.62 -18.79
C CYS A 382 5.95 -13.89 -18.77
N GLY A 383 6.04 -14.58 -19.90
CA GLY A 383 6.74 -15.85 -20.03
C GLY A 383 8.12 -15.81 -19.39
N GLU A 384 8.51 -16.98 -18.90
CA GLU A 384 9.80 -17.28 -18.30
C GLU A 384 10.99 -16.81 -19.12
#